data_828ffc92c9c4109e60acd25cee5f9fd4
#
_entry.id   828ffc92c9c4109e60acd25cee5f9fd4
#
_cell.length_a   1.000
_cell.length_b   1.000
_cell.length_c   1.000
_cell.angle_alpha   90.00
_cell.angle_beta   90.00
_cell.angle_gamma   90.00
#
_symmetry.space_group_name_H-M   'P 1'
#
loop_
_entity.id
_entity.type
_entity.pdbx_description
1 polymer ?
#
loop_
_entity_poly.entity_id
_entity_poly.type
_entity_poly.pdbx_seq_one_letter_code
_entity_poly.pdbx_strand_id
1 'polypeptide(L)'
;MKVQLKSQKSWIEGTFCKRECAKIIPAFRDPHRCHGGCHVCQNLIRCCCGRLIGDHPGLDYDWPIYATPQESSDEEWLVHKHTKTSPTDAFGTINFQDGHHTYHAKYLRIAYDTSLDLLMHLMIKEWQMELPKLVISVHGGVQHFKLSSKIKQVFSKGLVKAAETTGAWILTEGINTGVSKHVGDALKAHGSQHLRKICAIGIPSWGVIENQKDLIGKDMVCFYQTLVNPLSKFTSLNSMHSHFIMVDDGTVGKSGSELKFRRRLEEYISLQKIHTRMGQGVPVVGLVVEGGPNVILMVWEYVRSSPSVPVVVCEGTGRAADILAFTHKRTADENARIYLIITIMSLTPGA
;
A
#
# COMPACT_ATOMS: atom_id res chain seq x y z
N MET A 1 11.13 31.24 -36.45
CA MET A 1 10.25 31.53 -35.31
C MET A 1 9.82 30.19 -34.75
N LYS A 2 10.47 29.63 -33.68
CA LYS A 2 10.09 28.39 -33.06
C LYS A 2 8.98 28.72 -32.04
N VAL A 3 7.75 28.34 -32.36
CA VAL A 3 6.64 28.40 -31.39
C VAL A 3 6.91 27.32 -30.36
N GLN A 4 7.39 27.68 -29.17
CA GLN A 4 7.36 26.82 -27.99
C GLN A 4 5.89 26.66 -27.59
N LEU A 5 5.28 25.55 -27.98
CA LEU A 5 4.06 25.08 -27.34
C LEU A 5 4.37 24.86 -25.86
N LYS A 6 3.93 25.78 -25.00
CA LYS A 6 3.87 25.56 -23.56
C LYS A 6 3.00 24.33 -23.34
N SER A 7 3.60 23.20 -22.98
CA SER A 7 2.83 22.03 -22.57
C SER A 7 1.99 22.45 -21.38
N GLN A 8 0.68 22.40 -21.55
CA GLN A 8 -0.27 22.72 -20.50
C GLN A 8 -0.06 21.67 -19.39
N LYS A 9 0.36 22.12 -18.21
CA LYS A 9 0.56 21.23 -17.05
C LYS A 9 -0.74 20.46 -16.78
N SER A 10 -0.65 19.13 -16.66
CA SER A 10 -1.78 18.33 -16.22
C SER A 10 -2.26 18.83 -14.85
N TRP A 11 -3.58 18.91 -14.65
CA TRP A 11 -4.14 19.28 -13.35
C TRP A 11 -3.65 18.35 -12.22
N ILE A 12 -3.36 17.08 -12.55
CA ILE A 12 -2.79 16.09 -11.60
C ILE A 12 -1.44 16.57 -11.07
N GLU A 13 -0.55 17.04 -11.95
CA GLU A 13 0.76 17.59 -11.56
C GLU A 13 0.61 18.86 -10.69
N GLY A 14 -0.41 19.66 -10.97
CA GLY A 14 -0.68 20.88 -10.19
C GLY A 14 -1.34 20.62 -8.83
N THR A 15 -1.96 19.46 -8.67
CA THR A 15 -2.80 19.13 -7.50
C THR A 15 -2.11 18.16 -6.55
N PHE A 16 -1.45 17.12 -7.08
CA PHE A 16 -0.85 16.06 -6.27
C PHE A 16 0.64 16.27 -6.08
N CYS A 17 1.10 15.98 -4.88
CA CYS A 17 2.51 16.09 -4.51
C CYS A 17 3.06 14.73 -4.09
N LYS A 18 4.37 14.57 -4.26
CA LYS A 18 5.20 13.54 -3.63
C LYS A 18 5.96 14.13 -2.44
N ARG A 19 6.60 13.28 -1.65
CA ARG A 19 7.49 13.70 -0.56
C ARG A 19 8.96 13.42 -0.91
N GLU A 20 9.83 14.34 -0.53
CA GLU A 20 11.28 14.22 -0.72
C GLU A 20 12.01 14.54 0.58
N CYS A 21 13.10 13.81 0.85
CA CYS A 21 13.96 14.13 1.98
C CYS A 21 14.56 15.55 1.79
N ALA A 22 14.30 16.43 2.75
CA ALA A 22 14.77 17.83 2.74
C ALA A 22 16.00 18.04 3.65
N LYS A 23 16.16 17.19 4.67
CA LYS A 23 17.29 17.26 5.61
C LYS A 23 17.98 15.90 5.67
N ILE A 24 19.23 15.87 5.26
CA ILE A 24 20.05 14.67 5.30
C ILE A 24 20.63 14.53 6.71
N ILE A 25 20.26 13.46 7.40
CA ILE A 25 20.79 13.09 8.72
C ILE A 25 21.40 11.70 8.56
N PRO A 26 22.72 11.53 8.71
CA PRO A 26 23.36 10.24 8.59
C PRO A 26 22.85 9.24 9.64
N ALA A 27 22.55 8.03 9.22
CA ALA A 27 22.14 6.95 10.12
C ALA A 27 23.38 6.32 10.78
N PHE A 28 23.63 6.61 12.03
CA PHE A 28 24.85 6.18 12.76
C PHE A 28 24.92 4.69 13.09
N ARG A 29 23.88 3.91 12.83
CA ARG A 29 23.80 2.47 13.14
C ARG A 29 24.04 1.56 11.94
N ASP A 30 24.75 2.05 10.91
CA ASP A 30 25.08 1.17 9.80
C ASP A 30 26.26 0.24 10.23
N PRO A 31 26.05 -1.10 10.21
CA PRO A 31 27.07 -2.07 10.63
C PRO A 31 28.33 -2.05 9.74
N HIS A 32 28.33 -1.35 8.62
CA HIS A 32 29.46 -1.21 7.71
C HIS A 32 30.39 -0.03 8.05
N ARG A 33 30.29 0.53 9.23
CA ARG A 33 31.19 1.62 9.64
C ARG A 33 32.60 1.10 9.87
N CYS A 34 33.44 1.14 8.84
CA CYS A 34 34.87 0.94 8.96
C CYS A 34 35.50 2.07 9.76
N HIS A 35 36.24 1.73 10.79
CA HIS A 35 37.12 2.68 11.49
C HIS A 35 38.25 3.07 10.56
N GLY A 36 38.29 4.35 10.16
CA GLY A 36 39.40 4.97 9.46
C GLY A 36 39.39 4.92 7.94
N GLY A 37 38.92 5.95 7.32
CA GLY A 37 39.38 6.44 6.00
C GLY A 37 39.12 5.62 4.74
N CYS A 38 38.27 4.58 4.80
CA CYS A 38 37.93 3.79 3.62
C CYS A 38 36.94 4.53 2.72
N HIS A 39 37.40 5.00 1.55
CA HIS A 39 36.53 5.68 0.57
C HIS A 39 35.35 4.85 0.08
N VAL A 40 35.48 3.52 0.06
CA VAL A 40 34.39 2.61 -0.35
C VAL A 40 33.27 2.60 0.70
N CYS A 41 33.59 2.69 1.99
CA CYS A 41 32.60 2.70 3.07
C CYS A 41 31.87 4.05 3.16
N GLN A 42 32.51 5.15 2.77
CA GLN A 42 31.88 6.48 2.77
C GLN A 42 30.71 6.58 1.79
N ASN A 43 30.80 5.91 0.63
CA ASN A 43 29.74 5.88 -0.38
C ASN A 43 28.53 5.01 0.05
N LEU A 44 28.65 4.26 1.17
CA LEU A 44 27.61 3.38 1.68
C LEU A 44 26.83 3.97 2.86
N ILE A 45 27.14 5.21 3.28
CA ILE A 45 26.43 5.86 4.38
C ILE A 45 25.01 6.18 3.94
N ARG A 46 24.04 5.74 4.74
CA ARG A 46 22.62 6.04 4.53
C ARG A 46 22.17 7.23 5.36
N CYS A 47 21.26 8.01 4.80
CA CYS A 47 20.46 8.97 5.52
C CYS A 47 19.40 8.24 6.36
N CYS A 48 18.91 8.86 7.42
CA CYS A 48 17.78 8.36 8.20
C CYS A 48 16.50 8.16 7.38
N CYS A 49 16.36 8.81 6.22
CA CYS A 49 15.29 8.50 5.26
C CYS A 49 15.44 7.13 4.58
N GLY A 50 16.58 6.46 4.72
CA GLY A 50 16.89 5.15 4.11
C GLY A 50 17.66 5.21 2.79
N ARG A 51 17.76 6.37 2.12
CA ARG A 51 18.51 6.59 0.88
C ARG A 51 19.99 6.72 1.15
N LEU A 52 20.86 6.30 0.23
CA LEU A 52 22.28 6.63 0.32
C LEU A 52 22.48 8.15 0.26
N ILE A 53 23.44 8.67 0.99
CA ILE A 53 23.66 10.13 1.03
C ILE A 53 23.93 10.66 -0.37
N GLY A 54 24.78 9.98 -1.15
CA GLY A 54 25.12 10.36 -2.52
C GLY A 54 23.96 10.30 -3.53
N ASP A 55 22.87 9.61 -3.19
CA ASP A 55 21.69 9.49 -4.08
C ASP A 55 20.63 10.59 -3.84
N HIS A 56 20.91 11.56 -2.97
CA HIS A 56 19.98 12.68 -2.77
C HIS A 56 20.12 13.70 -3.88
N PRO A 57 19.02 14.15 -4.51
CA PRO A 57 19.07 15.19 -5.53
C PRO A 57 19.52 16.54 -4.91
N GLY A 58 20.41 17.25 -5.63
CA GLY A 58 20.86 18.60 -5.25
C GLY A 58 21.97 18.65 -4.20
N LEU A 59 22.63 17.53 -3.92
CA LEU A 59 23.91 17.54 -3.25
C LEU A 59 24.97 17.97 -4.25
N ASP A 60 25.55 19.15 -4.02
CA ASP A 60 26.84 19.49 -4.63
C ASP A 60 27.88 18.49 -4.13
N TYR A 61 28.80 18.07 -4.99
CA TYR A 61 29.86 17.10 -4.70
C TYR A 61 30.81 17.52 -3.57
N ASP A 62 30.65 18.73 -3.03
CA ASP A 62 31.42 19.32 -1.92
C ASP A 62 30.85 19.08 -0.53
N TRP A 63 29.90 18.12 -0.37
CA TRP A 63 29.53 17.71 0.99
C TRP A 63 30.79 17.23 1.71
N PRO A 64 31.18 17.85 2.85
CA PRO A 64 32.43 17.51 3.52
C PRO A 64 32.40 16.04 3.92
N ILE A 65 33.19 15.25 3.19
CA ILE A 65 33.41 13.81 3.39
C ILE A 65 33.88 13.53 4.83
N TYR A 66 34.30 14.56 5.53
CA TYR A 66 34.81 14.59 6.90
C TYR A 66 33.88 15.34 7.87
N ALA A 67 32.56 15.30 7.69
CA ALA A 67 31.72 15.64 8.82
C ALA A 67 32.05 14.63 9.94
N THR A 68 33.12 14.97 10.70
CA THR A 68 33.34 14.38 12.03
C THR A 68 31.97 14.34 12.71
N PRO A 69 31.68 13.31 13.50
CA PRO A 69 30.46 13.28 14.31
C PRO A 69 30.53 14.50 15.25
N GLN A 70 30.12 15.64 14.73
CA GLN A 70 29.82 16.78 15.54
C GLN A 70 28.61 16.33 16.35
N GLU A 71 28.77 16.38 17.64
CA GLU A 71 27.88 16.03 18.71
C GLU A 71 26.46 15.74 18.23
N SER A 72 26.07 14.47 18.33
CA SER A 72 24.74 14.00 17.97
C SER A 72 23.70 14.99 18.47
N SER A 73 23.18 15.81 17.57
CA SER A 73 21.90 16.42 17.87
C SER A 73 20.99 15.24 18.14
N ASP A 74 20.46 15.08 19.33
CA ASP A 74 19.46 14.07 19.72
C ASP A 74 18.15 14.25 18.91
N GLU A 75 18.21 14.92 17.75
CA GLU A 75 17.08 15.19 16.90
C GLU A 75 16.68 13.91 16.16
N GLU A 76 15.59 13.31 16.61
CA GLU A 76 14.98 12.19 15.93
C GLU A 76 14.49 12.61 14.54
N TRP A 77 14.86 11.85 13.51
CA TRP A 77 14.40 12.11 12.14
C TRP A 77 12.92 11.78 12.01
N LEU A 78 12.13 12.79 11.67
CA LEU A 78 10.68 12.71 11.53
C LEU A 78 10.24 13.13 10.14
N VAL A 79 9.34 12.36 9.53
CA VAL A 79 8.83 12.59 8.16
C VAL A 79 8.29 14.01 8.01
N HIS A 80 7.46 14.50 8.93
CA HIS A 80 6.82 15.81 8.82
C HIS A 80 7.79 17.00 8.98
N LYS A 81 8.94 16.80 9.65
CA LYS A 81 9.95 17.86 9.84
C LYS A 81 11.03 17.83 8.77
N HIS A 82 11.40 16.65 8.30
CA HIS A 82 12.59 16.43 7.49
C HIS A 82 12.30 16.05 6.05
N THR A 83 11.03 16.12 5.63
CA THR A 83 10.63 16.00 4.24
C THR A 83 9.90 17.24 3.75
N LYS A 84 9.98 17.50 2.46
CA LYS A 84 9.24 18.54 1.75
C LYS A 84 8.34 17.95 0.67
N THR A 85 7.29 18.66 0.33
CA THR A 85 6.43 18.32 -0.81
C THR A 85 6.98 18.91 -2.10
N SER A 86 6.85 18.16 -3.19
CA SER A 86 7.08 18.62 -4.55
C SER A 86 6.01 18.03 -5.47
N PRO A 87 5.73 18.62 -6.63
CA PRO A 87 4.75 18.08 -7.57
C PRO A 87 5.04 16.61 -7.90
N THR A 88 3.99 15.80 -8.04
CA THR A 88 4.16 14.40 -8.40
C THR A 88 4.79 14.24 -9.78
N ASP A 89 5.63 13.22 -9.91
CA ASP A 89 6.37 12.88 -11.14
C ASP A 89 6.04 11.47 -11.64
N ALA A 90 5.07 10.79 -11.02
CA ALA A 90 4.74 9.41 -11.35
C ALA A 90 3.22 9.20 -11.35
N PHE A 91 2.63 9.29 -12.54
CA PHE A 91 1.20 9.02 -12.77
C PHE A 91 0.92 8.67 -14.22
N GLY A 92 -0.15 7.90 -14.46
CA GLY A 92 -0.56 7.49 -15.80
C GLY A 92 -1.10 6.06 -15.81
N THR A 93 -0.60 5.24 -16.73
CA THR A 93 -1.02 3.86 -16.91
C THR A 93 0.21 2.93 -16.86
N ILE A 94 0.15 1.90 -16.03
CA ILE A 94 1.14 0.83 -16.02
C ILE A 94 0.74 -0.23 -17.04
N ASN A 95 1.71 -0.64 -17.84
CA ASN A 95 1.65 -1.82 -18.67
C ASN A 95 2.58 -2.87 -18.07
N PHE A 96 2.00 -3.90 -17.46
CA PHE A 96 2.78 -4.94 -16.79
C PHE A 96 3.39 -5.90 -17.81
N GLN A 97 4.68 -6.12 -17.68
CA GLN A 97 5.44 -7.10 -18.45
C GLN A 97 5.37 -8.46 -17.71
N ASP A 98 4.21 -9.14 -17.74
CA ASP A 98 3.96 -10.40 -17.05
C ASP A 98 3.57 -11.51 -18.04
N GLY A 99 4.58 -12.09 -18.69
CA GLY A 99 4.42 -13.20 -19.63
C GLY A 99 3.64 -12.83 -20.90
N HIS A 100 2.72 -13.69 -21.33
CA HIS A 100 1.95 -13.51 -22.57
C HIS A 100 0.74 -12.58 -22.43
N HIS A 101 0.36 -12.20 -21.21
CA HIS A 101 -0.78 -11.34 -20.96
C HIS A 101 -0.33 -9.93 -20.59
N THR A 102 -0.97 -8.97 -21.23
CA THR A 102 -0.75 -7.56 -20.92
C THR A 102 -1.84 -7.08 -19.97
N TYR A 103 -1.46 -6.78 -18.74
CA TYR A 103 -2.34 -6.18 -17.76
C TYR A 103 -2.04 -4.70 -17.64
N HIS A 104 -3.10 -3.90 -17.52
CA HIS A 104 -2.99 -2.45 -17.41
C HIS A 104 -3.58 -1.98 -16.08
N ALA A 105 -2.93 -1.02 -15.44
CA ALA A 105 -3.44 -0.38 -14.24
C ALA A 105 -3.22 1.13 -14.29
N LYS A 106 -4.16 1.90 -13.78
CA LYS A 106 -3.95 3.32 -13.50
C LYS A 106 -3.12 3.48 -12.24
N TYR A 107 -2.24 4.49 -12.20
CA TYR A 107 -1.42 4.73 -11.02
C TYR A 107 -1.18 6.21 -10.77
N LEU A 108 -0.93 6.51 -9.51
CA LEU A 108 -0.55 7.83 -9.04
C LEU A 108 0.31 7.72 -7.78
N ARG A 109 1.46 8.41 -7.75
CA ARG A 109 2.29 8.63 -6.57
C ARG A 109 1.82 9.88 -5.85
N ILE A 110 1.54 9.76 -4.56
CA ILE A 110 1.01 10.84 -3.73
C ILE A 110 1.74 10.94 -2.40
N ALA A 111 1.76 12.14 -1.82
CA ALA A 111 2.20 12.32 -0.45
C ALA A 111 1.22 11.65 0.54
N TYR A 112 1.76 11.11 1.64
CA TYR A 112 0.96 10.40 2.66
C TYR A 112 -0.14 11.27 3.30
N ASP A 113 -0.02 12.57 3.23
CA ASP A 113 -0.96 13.57 3.77
C ASP A 113 -1.86 14.21 2.70
N THR A 114 -1.92 13.62 1.50
CA THR A 114 -2.77 14.09 0.39
C THR A 114 -4.23 14.19 0.82
N SER A 115 -4.92 15.22 0.27
CA SER A 115 -6.36 15.43 0.44
C SER A 115 -7.17 14.33 -0.24
N LEU A 116 -8.11 13.75 0.50
CA LEU A 116 -8.89 12.60 0.03
C LEU A 116 -10.04 12.98 -0.91
N ASP A 117 -10.56 14.21 -0.81
CA ASP A 117 -11.56 14.73 -1.73
C ASP A 117 -11.00 14.88 -3.16
N LEU A 118 -9.78 15.40 -3.29
CA LEU A 118 -9.08 15.49 -4.58
C LEU A 118 -8.76 14.12 -5.15
N LEU A 119 -8.36 13.17 -4.30
CA LEU A 119 -8.11 11.79 -4.71
C LEU A 119 -9.41 11.11 -5.19
N MET A 120 -10.51 11.26 -4.45
CA MET A 120 -11.80 10.72 -4.87
C MET A 120 -12.29 11.37 -6.18
N HIS A 121 -12.06 12.67 -6.37
CA HIS A 121 -12.36 13.34 -7.63
C HIS A 121 -11.58 12.69 -8.79
N LEU A 122 -10.27 12.45 -8.62
CA LEU A 122 -9.46 11.73 -9.61
C LEU A 122 -10.03 10.34 -9.92
N MET A 123 -10.30 9.55 -8.87
CA MET A 123 -10.78 8.18 -9.02
C MET A 123 -12.11 8.11 -9.77
N ILE A 124 -13.07 8.97 -9.43
CA ILE A 124 -14.41 8.94 -10.01
C ILE A 124 -14.46 9.64 -11.38
N LYS A 125 -13.79 10.78 -11.55
CA LYS A 125 -13.89 11.59 -12.77
C LYS A 125 -12.86 11.22 -13.84
N GLU A 126 -11.58 11.07 -13.45
CA GLU A 126 -10.52 10.80 -14.41
C GLU A 126 -10.33 9.30 -14.68
N TRP A 127 -10.35 8.50 -13.62
CA TRP A 127 -10.25 7.05 -13.74
C TRP A 127 -11.60 6.40 -14.05
N GLN A 128 -12.69 7.17 -14.05
CA GLN A 128 -14.06 6.73 -14.36
C GLN A 128 -14.52 5.53 -13.54
N MET A 129 -14.09 5.49 -12.27
CA MET A 129 -14.50 4.45 -11.35
C MET A 129 -15.90 4.73 -10.84
N GLU A 130 -16.75 3.71 -10.80
CA GLU A 130 -18.04 3.79 -10.10
C GLU A 130 -17.83 3.72 -8.60
N LEU A 131 -18.62 4.51 -7.85
CA LEU A 131 -18.58 4.44 -6.38
C LEU A 131 -18.97 3.02 -5.92
N PRO A 132 -18.17 2.37 -5.06
CA PRO A 132 -18.43 0.99 -4.67
C PRO A 132 -19.66 0.87 -3.77
N LYS A 133 -20.33 -0.27 -3.83
CA LYS A 133 -21.40 -0.60 -2.87
C LYS A 133 -20.88 -1.24 -1.59
N LEU A 134 -19.63 -1.64 -1.59
CA LEU A 134 -18.92 -2.24 -0.46
C LEU A 134 -17.41 -2.02 -0.66
N VAL A 135 -16.67 -1.81 0.42
CA VAL A 135 -15.21 -1.89 0.42
C VAL A 135 -14.80 -3.13 1.19
N ILE A 136 -14.02 -4.01 0.56
CA ILE A 136 -13.37 -5.16 1.19
C ILE A 136 -11.90 -4.82 1.38
N SER A 137 -11.52 -4.50 2.61
CA SER A 137 -10.15 -4.14 2.97
C SER A 137 -9.42 -5.39 3.44
N VAL A 138 -8.53 -5.94 2.59
CA VAL A 138 -7.82 -7.19 2.88
C VAL A 138 -6.51 -6.91 3.60
N HIS A 139 -6.32 -7.50 4.76
CA HIS A 139 -5.15 -7.37 5.61
C HIS A 139 -4.56 -8.74 5.91
N GLY A 140 -3.23 -8.82 5.99
CA GLY A 140 -2.60 -10.11 6.25
C GLY A 140 -1.08 -10.01 6.30
N GLY A 141 -0.41 -11.16 6.17
CA GLY A 141 1.04 -11.21 6.10
C GLY A 141 1.58 -10.50 4.88
N VAL A 142 2.60 -9.68 5.08
CA VAL A 142 3.32 -8.99 4.00
C VAL A 142 4.36 -9.90 3.36
N GLN A 143 4.96 -10.79 4.17
CA GLN A 143 5.93 -11.75 3.69
C GLN A 143 5.25 -12.92 3.00
N HIS A 144 6.04 -13.69 2.25
CA HIS A 144 5.52 -14.87 1.58
C HIS A 144 5.07 -15.94 2.59
N PHE A 145 3.81 -16.35 2.49
CA PHE A 145 3.24 -17.47 3.25
C PHE A 145 2.43 -18.40 2.33
N LYS A 146 2.18 -19.61 2.79
CA LYS A 146 1.46 -20.62 2.01
C LYS A 146 0.09 -20.86 2.64
N LEU A 147 -0.94 -20.83 1.84
CA LEU A 147 -2.27 -21.34 2.19
C LEU A 147 -2.38 -22.79 1.74
N SER A 148 -3.05 -23.64 2.52
CA SER A 148 -3.39 -24.99 2.05
C SER A 148 -4.30 -24.87 0.81
N SER A 149 -4.26 -25.88 -0.07
CA SER A 149 -5.02 -25.85 -1.33
C SER A 149 -6.51 -25.63 -1.12
N LYS A 150 -7.07 -26.22 -0.06
CA LYS A 150 -8.48 -26.08 0.30
C LYS A 150 -8.80 -24.65 0.75
N ILE A 151 -7.99 -24.09 1.65
CA ILE A 151 -8.13 -22.71 2.13
C ILE A 151 -7.99 -21.73 0.97
N LYS A 152 -6.96 -21.93 0.13
CA LYS A 152 -6.73 -21.08 -1.06
C LYS A 152 -7.96 -21.08 -1.99
N GLN A 153 -8.56 -22.24 -2.22
CA GLN A 153 -9.75 -22.36 -3.08
C GLN A 153 -10.95 -21.63 -2.48
N VAL A 154 -11.24 -21.83 -1.19
CA VAL A 154 -12.38 -21.20 -0.52
C VAL A 154 -12.20 -19.69 -0.47
N PHE A 155 -11.00 -19.21 -0.08
CA PHE A 155 -10.66 -17.79 -0.06
C PHE A 155 -10.84 -17.15 -1.44
N SER A 156 -10.23 -17.76 -2.49
CA SER A 156 -10.27 -17.21 -3.84
C SER A 156 -11.70 -17.12 -4.36
N LYS A 157 -12.46 -18.22 -4.27
CA LYS A 157 -13.85 -18.27 -4.73
C LYS A 157 -14.76 -17.32 -3.95
N GLY A 158 -14.59 -17.26 -2.63
CA GLY A 158 -15.37 -16.38 -1.75
C GLY A 158 -15.13 -14.90 -2.03
N LEU A 159 -13.87 -14.48 -2.11
CA LEU A 159 -13.48 -13.09 -2.37
C LEU A 159 -13.99 -12.61 -3.72
N VAL A 160 -13.74 -13.39 -4.78
CA VAL A 160 -14.17 -13.03 -6.14
C VAL A 160 -15.68 -12.94 -6.23
N LYS A 161 -16.40 -13.95 -5.71
CA LYS A 161 -17.87 -13.94 -5.71
C LYS A 161 -18.44 -12.76 -4.93
N ALA A 162 -17.88 -12.44 -3.77
CA ALA A 162 -18.30 -11.28 -2.98
C ALA A 162 -18.10 -9.98 -3.77
N ALA A 163 -16.94 -9.79 -4.39
CA ALA A 163 -16.65 -8.59 -5.17
C ALA A 163 -17.56 -8.44 -6.40
N GLU A 164 -17.78 -9.53 -7.14
CA GLU A 164 -18.66 -9.52 -8.33
C GLU A 164 -20.13 -9.22 -7.99
N THR A 165 -20.64 -9.84 -6.93
CA THR A 165 -22.06 -9.69 -6.58
C THR A 165 -22.39 -8.34 -5.97
N THR A 166 -21.43 -7.71 -5.30
CA THR A 166 -21.65 -6.43 -4.60
C THR A 166 -21.11 -5.21 -5.38
N GLY A 167 -20.27 -5.42 -6.40
CA GLY A 167 -19.53 -4.32 -7.02
C GLY A 167 -18.53 -3.70 -6.05
N ALA A 168 -17.92 -4.52 -5.19
CA ALA A 168 -16.99 -4.04 -4.18
C ALA A 168 -15.67 -3.57 -4.76
N TRP A 169 -15.05 -2.59 -4.09
CA TRP A 169 -13.63 -2.33 -4.22
C TRP A 169 -12.84 -3.22 -3.26
N ILE A 170 -11.83 -3.90 -3.77
CA ILE A 170 -10.88 -4.66 -2.96
C ILE A 170 -9.66 -3.79 -2.72
N LEU A 171 -9.37 -3.47 -1.47
CA LEU A 171 -8.17 -2.72 -1.09
C LEU A 171 -7.12 -3.68 -0.52
N THR A 172 -5.88 -3.58 -1.01
CA THR A 172 -4.72 -4.31 -0.51
C THR A 172 -3.48 -3.42 -0.52
N GLU A 173 -2.33 -3.95 -0.15
CA GLU A 173 -1.04 -3.27 -0.36
C GLU A 173 -0.61 -3.25 -1.83
N GLY A 174 -1.20 -4.06 -2.68
CA GLY A 174 -0.92 -4.08 -4.12
C GLY A 174 0.45 -4.65 -4.52
N ILE A 175 1.19 -5.25 -3.59
CA ILE A 175 2.52 -5.84 -3.83
C ILE A 175 2.40 -7.32 -4.20
N ASN A 176 3.42 -7.85 -4.89
CA ASN A 176 3.42 -9.25 -5.35
C ASN A 176 3.97 -10.22 -4.28
N THR A 177 3.68 -9.95 -3.03
CA THR A 177 4.01 -10.79 -1.86
C THR A 177 2.85 -10.85 -0.89
N GLY A 178 2.93 -11.75 0.08
CA GLY A 178 1.97 -11.85 1.18
C GLY A 178 0.52 -12.00 0.73
N VAL A 179 -0.39 -11.40 1.49
CA VAL A 179 -1.83 -11.47 1.22
C VAL A 179 -2.22 -10.82 -0.11
N SER A 180 -1.55 -9.75 -0.52
CA SER A 180 -1.82 -9.08 -1.80
C SER A 180 -1.58 -10.00 -2.99
N LYS A 181 -0.54 -10.87 -2.91
CA LYS A 181 -0.30 -11.91 -3.91
C LYS A 181 -1.43 -12.94 -3.94
N HIS A 182 -1.92 -13.38 -2.78
CA HIS A 182 -3.06 -14.31 -2.72
C HIS A 182 -4.33 -13.72 -3.30
N VAL A 183 -4.57 -12.42 -3.10
CA VAL A 183 -5.67 -11.70 -3.77
C VAL A 183 -5.46 -11.68 -5.29
N GLY A 184 -4.26 -11.33 -5.77
CA GLY A 184 -3.94 -11.36 -7.19
C GLY A 184 -4.10 -12.76 -7.81
N ASP A 185 -3.61 -13.82 -7.13
CA ASP A 185 -3.80 -15.20 -7.56
C ASP A 185 -5.29 -15.59 -7.64
N ALA A 186 -6.12 -15.10 -6.70
CA ALA A 186 -7.56 -15.32 -6.70
C ALA A 186 -8.23 -14.66 -7.92
N LEU A 187 -7.89 -13.41 -8.20
CA LEU A 187 -8.37 -12.69 -9.36
C LEU A 187 -7.94 -13.36 -10.67
N LYS A 188 -6.70 -13.85 -10.77
CA LYS A 188 -6.18 -14.56 -11.93
C LYS A 188 -6.90 -15.90 -12.17
N ALA A 189 -7.17 -16.65 -11.11
CA ALA A 189 -7.79 -17.98 -11.21
C ALA A 189 -9.26 -17.95 -11.65
N HIS A 190 -10.01 -16.91 -11.31
CA HIS A 190 -11.44 -16.83 -11.56
C HIS A 190 -11.83 -15.82 -12.64
N GLY A 191 -10.85 -15.12 -13.21
CA GLY A 191 -11.06 -13.88 -13.95
C GLY A 191 -10.98 -13.95 -15.47
N SER A 192 -11.03 -15.10 -16.11
CA SER A 192 -10.83 -15.15 -17.58
C SER A 192 -11.87 -14.36 -18.40
N GLN A 193 -13.08 -14.10 -17.87
CA GLN A 193 -14.11 -13.30 -18.55
C GLN A 193 -14.58 -12.06 -17.79
N HIS A 194 -14.31 -11.94 -16.48
CA HIS A 194 -14.91 -10.91 -15.63
C HIS A 194 -13.91 -9.97 -14.93
N LEU A 195 -12.61 -10.11 -15.14
CA LEU A 195 -11.55 -9.28 -14.53
C LEU A 195 -11.78 -7.77 -14.65
N ARG A 196 -12.43 -7.32 -15.72
CA ARG A 196 -12.74 -5.89 -15.92
C ARG A 196 -13.81 -5.35 -14.98
N LYS A 197 -14.59 -6.23 -14.31
CA LYS A 197 -15.67 -5.84 -13.39
C LYS A 197 -15.21 -5.72 -11.94
N ILE A 198 -14.10 -6.39 -11.56
CA ILE A 198 -13.59 -6.33 -10.19
C ILE A 198 -12.56 -5.23 -10.09
N CYS A 199 -12.82 -4.27 -9.20
CA CYS A 199 -11.91 -3.19 -8.91
C CYS A 199 -11.02 -3.56 -7.74
N ALA A 200 -9.75 -3.85 -8.02
CA ALA A 200 -8.72 -4.09 -7.02
C ALA A 200 -7.74 -2.91 -6.99
N ILE A 201 -7.62 -2.26 -5.84
CA ILE A 201 -6.81 -1.08 -5.63
C ILE A 201 -5.64 -1.45 -4.72
N GLY A 202 -4.42 -1.31 -5.23
CA GLY A 202 -3.20 -1.44 -4.47
C GLY A 202 -2.81 -0.11 -3.83
N ILE A 203 -2.47 -0.14 -2.54
CA ILE A 203 -2.00 1.05 -1.81
C ILE A 203 -0.63 0.71 -1.21
N PRO A 204 0.43 0.61 -2.03
CA PRO A 204 1.77 0.35 -1.55
C PRO A 204 2.45 1.61 -1.03
N SER A 205 3.42 1.44 -0.12
CA SER A 205 4.40 2.49 0.17
C SER A 205 5.34 2.64 -1.02
N TRP A 206 5.52 3.87 -1.51
CA TRP A 206 6.46 4.16 -2.61
C TRP A 206 7.87 3.68 -2.28
N GLY A 207 8.31 3.87 -1.04
CA GLY A 207 9.66 3.56 -0.59
C GLY A 207 10.06 2.08 -0.64
N VAL A 208 9.11 1.14 -0.83
CA VAL A 208 9.40 -0.30 -0.89
C VAL A 208 9.15 -0.94 -2.26
N ILE A 209 8.76 -0.15 -3.26
CA ILE A 209 8.51 -0.64 -4.62
C ILE A 209 9.83 -0.87 -5.34
N GLU A 210 10.01 -2.03 -5.95
CA GLU A 210 11.10 -2.33 -6.86
C GLU A 210 10.86 -1.65 -8.22
N ASN A 211 11.91 -1.38 -8.98
CA ASN A 211 11.85 -0.77 -10.31
C ASN A 211 11.05 0.57 -10.37
N GLN A 212 11.18 1.40 -9.33
CA GLN A 212 10.51 2.72 -9.27
C GLN A 212 10.81 3.60 -10.50
N LYS A 213 12.00 3.44 -11.09
CA LYS A 213 12.43 4.22 -12.26
C LYS A 213 11.51 4.01 -13.46
N ASP A 214 10.93 2.82 -13.60
CA ASP A 214 9.98 2.50 -14.69
C ASP A 214 8.67 3.27 -14.55
N LEU A 215 8.35 3.72 -13.33
CA LEU A 215 7.11 4.40 -12.99
C LEU A 215 7.23 5.93 -13.03
N ILE A 216 8.46 6.46 -13.20
CA ILE A 216 8.67 7.90 -13.29
C ILE A 216 8.23 8.39 -14.67
N GLY A 217 7.19 9.22 -14.69
CA GLY A 217 6.63 9.79 -15.89
C GLY A 217 5.32 10.49 -15.61
N LYS A 218 4.93 11.43 -16.48
CA LYS A 218 3.73 12.25 -16.33
C LYS A 218 2.76 11.93 -17.44
N ASP A 219 1.62 11.40 -17.07
CA ASP A 219 0.53 10.98 -17.98
C ASP A 219 1.02 10.03 -19.10
N MET A 220 1.85 9.06 -18.71
CA MET A 220 2.50 8.13 -19.62
C MET A 220 1.99 6.70 -19.45
N VAL A 221 2.19 5.90 -20.49
CA VAL A 221 2.11 4.44 -20.40
C VAL A 221 3.51 3.92 -20.07
N CYS A 222 3.67 3.46 -18.83
CA CYS A 222 4.92 2.90 -18.33
C CYS A 222 4.96 1.40 -18.51
N PHE A 223 6.08 0.86 -18.97
CA PHE A 223 6.33 -0.58 -19.04
C PHE A 223 7.02 -1.00 -17.75
N TYR A 224 6.31 -1.71 -16.88
CA TYR A 224 6.80 -2.09 -15.57
C TYR A 224 7.21 -3.57 -15.51
N GLN A 225 8.44 -3.81 -15.07
CA GLN A 225 8.96 -5.16 -14.88
C GLN A 225 8.60 -5.70 -13.51
N THR A 226 7.96 -6.87 -13.48
CA THR A 226 7.58 -7.55 -12.23
C THR A 226 8.70 -8.43 -11.65
N LEU A 227 9.80 -8.60 -12.40
CA LEU A 227 10.95 -9.35 -11.92
C LEU A 227 11.67 -8.58 -10.80
N VAL A 228 11.84 -9.25 -9.68
CA VAL A 228 12.49 -8.72 -8.48
C VAL A 228 13.83 -9.41 -8.30
N ASN A 229 14.86 -8.66 -7.91
CA ASN A 229 16.09 -9.26 -7.43
C ASN A 229 15.81 -10.00 -6.11
N PRO A 230 16.06 -11.32 -6.01
CA PRO A 230 15.78 -12.10 -4.81
C PRO A 230 16.51 -11.59 -3.55
N LEU A 231 17.59 -10.83 -3.73
CA LEU A 231 18.37 -10.23 -2.63
C LEU A 231 17.89 -8.82 -2.28
N SER A 232 16.94 -8.27 -3.04
CA SER A 232 16.37 -6.95 -2.79
C SER A 232 15.42 -7.00 -1.60
N LYS A 233 15.42 -5.90 -0.82
CA LYS A 233 14.39 -5.66 0.22
C LYS A 233 13.11 -5.03 -0.35
N PHE A 234 13.10 -4.74 -1.65
CA PHE A 234 11.97 -4.16 -2.34
C PHE A 234 11.07 -5.24 -2.94
N THR A 235 9.85 -4.87 -3.23
CA THR A 235 8.83 -5.77 -3.79
C THR A 235 8.24 -5.20 -5.06
N SER A 236 7.90 -6.08 -6.03
CA SER A 236 7.18 -5.64 -7.24
C SER A 236 5.70 -5.43 -6.96
N LEU A 237 5.07 -4.65 -7.83
CA LEU A 237 3.62 -4.50 -7.87
C LEU A 237 2.96 -5.78 -8.40
N ASN A 238 1.76 -6.06 -7.92
CA ASN A 238 0.97 -7.19 -8.37
C ASN A 238 0.14 -6.82 -9.60
N SER A 239 0.38 -7.49 -10.73
CA SER A 239 -0.21 -7.19 -12.04
C SER A 239 -1.74 -7.36 -12.11
N MET A 240 -2.35 -8.01 -11.12
CA MET A 240 -3.79 -8.26 -11.10
C MET A 240 -4.60 -7.11 -10.46
N HIS A 241 -3.94 -6.08 -9.97
CA HIS A 241 -4.60 -4.87 -9.49
C HIS A 241 -4.85 -3.90 -10.64
N SER A 242 -6.03 -3.30 -10.65
CA SER A 242 -6.46 -2.37 -11.71
C SER A 242 -6.03 -0.92 -11.47
N HIS A 243 -5.78 -0.57 -10.21
CA HIS A 243 -5.41 0.79 -9.80
C HIS A 243 -4.35 0.75 -8.69
N PHE A 244 -3.47 1.76 -8.70
CA PHE A 244 -2.47 1.93 -7.65
C PHE A 244 -2.43 3.36 -7.13
N ILE A 245 -2.48 3.49 -5.81
CA ILE A 245 -2.27 4.73 -5.07
C ILE A 245 -0.98 4.54 -4.28
N MET A 246 0.14 5.06 -4.79
CA MET A 246 1.47 4.83 -4.24
C MET A 246 1.79 5.92 -3.22
N VAL A 247 1.75 5.55 -1.94
CA VAL A 247 1.88 6.49 -0.83
C VAL A 247 3.34 6.77 -0.54
N ASP A 248 3.72 8.03 -0.57
CA ASP A 248 5.09 8.49 -0.41
C ASP A 248 5.24 9.39 0.82
N ASP A 249 6.12 9.01 1.71
CA ASP A 249 6.52 9.77 2.89
C ASP A 249 7.97 10.29 2.80
N GLY A 250 8.60 10.12 1.64
CA GLY A 250 9.99 10.52 1.39
C GLY A 250 11.03 9.53 1.91
N THR A 251 10.61 8.37 2.46
CA THR A 251 11.52 7.32 2.94
C THR A 251 11.78 6.25 1.88
N VAL A 252 12.88 5.51 2.04
CA VAL A 252 13.27 4.38 1.19
C VAL A 252 13.52 3.15 2.06
N GLY A 253 12.97 2.01 1.65
CA GLY A 253 13.06 0.75 2.39
C GLY A 253 12.26 0.71 3.69
N LYS A 254 11.34 1.66 3.88
CA LYS A 254 10.43 1.73 5.03
C LYS A 254 8.99 1.68 4.56
N SER A 255 8.13 1.07 5.38
CA SER A 255 6.68 0.98 5.20
C SER A 255 5.96 1.47 6.45
N GLY A 256 4.65 1.72 6.36
CA GLY A 256 3.79 2.09 7.50
C GLY A 256 2.94 3.33 7.26
N SER A 257 3.40 4.29 6.47
CA SER A 257 2.63 5.49 6.11
C SER A 257 1.40 5.15 5.25
N GLU A 258 1.51 4.13 4.40
CA GLU A 258 0.43 3.60 3.57
C GLU A 258 -0.73 3.02 4.40
N LEU A 259 -0.46 2.42 5.56
CA LEU A 259 -1.49 1.85 6.43
C LEU A 259 -2.40 2.94 7.00
N LYS A 260 -1.79 4.02 7.53
CA LYS A 260 -2.53 5.18 8.03
C LYS A 260 -3.31 5.88 6.92
N PHE A 261 -2.70 6.03 5.75
CA PHE A 261 -3.36 6.62 4.59
C PHE A 261 -4.55 5.76 4.15
N ARG A 262 -4.39 4.43 4.03
CA ARG A 262 -5.44 3.49 3.68
C ARG A 262 -6.61 3.58 4.64
N ARG A 263 -6.36 3.62 5.96
CA ARG A 263 -7.40 3.77 6.97
C ARG A 263 -8.21 5.05 6.79
N ARG A 264 -7.53 6.19 6.56
CA ARG A 264 -8.18 7.47 6.26
C ARG A 264 -9.02 7.41 4.99
N LEU A 265 -8.52 6.74 3.95
CA LEU A 265 -9.24 6.56 2.68
C LEU A 265 -10.50 5.72 2.86
N GLU A 266 -10.42 4.61 3.59
CA GLU A 266 -11.55 3.75 3.93
C GLU A 266 -12.64 4.53 4.68
N GLU A 267 -12.24 5.30 5.70
CA GLU A 267 -13.14 6.17 6.45
C GLU A 267 -13.79 7.22 5.55
N TYR A 268 -13.00 7.87 4.70
CA TYR A 268 -13.51 8.86 3.74
C TYR A 268 -14.52 8.24 2.76
N ILE A 269 -14.22 7.05 2.20
CA ILE A 269 -15.13 6.34 1.31
C ILE A 269 -16.41 5.95 2.06
N SER A 270 -16.33 5.53 3.31
CA SER A 270 -17.49 5.14 4.11
C SER A 270 -18.51 6.26 4.31
N LEU A 271 -18.07 7.51 4.25
CA LEU A 271 -18.92 8.69 4.36
C LEU A 271 -19.61 9.07 3.03
N GLN A 272 -19.19 8.47 1.90
CA GLN A 272 -19.79 8.75 0.59
C GLN A 272 -21.18 8.13 0.51
N LYS A 273 -22.18 8.92 0.10
CA LYS A 273 -23.58 8.45 0.03
C LYS A 273 -23.82 7.66 -1.25
N ILE A 274 -24.22 6.39 -1.13
CA ILE A 274 -24.55 5.52 -2.25
C ILE A 274 -25.94 5.85 -2.81
N HIS A 275 -26.88 6.22 -1.93
CA HIS A 275 -28.25 6.57 -2.29
C HIS A 275 -28.66 7.87 -1.62
N THR A 276 -29.10 8.85 -2.43
CA THR A 276 -29.57 10.15 -1.93
C THR A 276 -30.79 10.06 -1.02
N ARG A 277 -31.63 9.01 -1.17
CA ARG A 277 -32.86 8.83 -0.39
C ARG A 277 -32.64 8.22 1.00
N MET A 278 -31.61 7.40 1.21
CA MET A 278 -31.43 6.69 2.50
C MET A 278 -30.26 7.25 3.34
N GLY A 279 -29.46 8.15 2.81
CA GLY A 279 -28.32 8.73 3.55
C GLY A 279 -27.25 7.70 3.96
N GLN A 280 -27.33 6.46 3.46
CA GLN A 280 -26.44 5.38 3.82
C GLN A 280 -25.07 5.55 3.12
N GLY A 281 -24.00 5.51 3.91
CA GLY A 281 -22.64 5.52 3.40
C GLY A 281 -22.22 4.17 2.82
N VAL A 282 -21.03 4.13 2.22
CA VAL A 282 -20.42 2.89 1.69
C VAL A 282 -19.95 2.02 2.86
N PRO A 283 -20.47 0.80 3.06
CA PRO A 283 -19.96 -0.08 4.11
C PRO A 283 -18.52 -0.52 3.82
N VAL A 284 -17.73 -0.65 4.88
CA VAL A 284 -16.36 -1.17 4.84
C VAL A 284 -16.30 -2.44 5.67
N VAL A 285 -15.64 -3.48 5.15
CA VAL A 285 -15.42 -4.75 5.84
C VAL A 285 -13.93 -5.07 5.80
N GLY A 286 -13.34 -5.34 6.97
CA GLY A 286 -11.98 -5.86 7.07
C GLY A 286 -11.96 -7.37 6.83
N LEU A 287 -11.03 -7.87 6.02
CA LEU A 287 -10.79 -9.30 5.80
C LEU A 287 -9.37 -9.63 6.23
N VAL A 288 -9.22 -10.52 7.21
CA VAL A 288 -7.92 -10.88 7.80
C VAL A 288 -7.50 -12.29 7.38
N VAL A 289 -6.29 -12.39 6.82
CA VAL A 289 -5.67 -13.64 6.38
C VAL A 289 -4.23 -13.70 6.88
N GLU A 290 -3.91 -14.68 7.72
CA GLU A 290 -2.61 -14.81 8.39
C GLU A 290 -2.27 -13.55 9.22
N GLY A 291 -1.27 -12.78 8.86
CA GLY A 291 -0.95 -11.50 9.47
C GLY A 291 0.03 -11.57 10.64
N GLY A 292 0.45 -10.40 11.08
CA GLY A 292 1.36 -10.21 12.21
C GLY A 292 0.79 -9.25 13.26
N PRO A 293 1.60 -8.74 14.19
CA PRO A 293 1.16 -7.82 15.25
C PRO A 293 0.43 -6.59 14.73
N ASN A 294 0.87 -6.02 13.60
CA ASN A 294 0.23 -4.85 13.00
C ASN A 294 -1.21 -5.13 12.55
N VAL A 295 -1.51 -6.38 12.14
CA VAL A 295 -2.87 -6.78 11.78
C VAL A 295 -3.78 -6.83 13.01
N ILE A 296 -3.26 -7.29 14.16
CA ILE A 296 -4.00 -7.26 15.43
C ILE A 296 -4.33 -5.82 15.82
N LEU A 297 -3.34 -4.92 15.72
CA LEU A 297 -3.55 -3.50 16.01
C LEU A 297 -4.60 -2.89 15.08
N MET A 298 -4.55 -3.20 13.80
CA MET A 298 -5.52 -2.73 12.81
C MET A 298 -6.94 -3.24 13.13
N VAL A 299 -7.09 -4.52 13.50
CA VAL A 299 -8.40 -5.07 13.92
C VAL A 299 -8.92 -4.32 15.15
N TRP A 300 -8.05 -4.05 16.13
CA TRP A 300 -8.41 -3.28 17.31
C TRP A 300 -8.88 -1.86 16.96
N GLU A 301 -8.22 -1.18 16.02
CA GLU A 301 -8.65 0.13 15.53
C GLU A 301 -10.01 0.06 14.83
N TYR A 302 -10.26 -0.97 14.01
CA TYR A 302 -11.53 -1.17 13.31
C TYR A 302 -12.71 -1.35 14.25
N VAL A 303 -12.55 -2.22 15.25
CA VAL A 303 -13.65 -2.50 16.19
C VAL A 303 -13.95 -1.34 17.14
N ARG A 304 -12.95 -0.46 17.39
CA ARG A 304 -13.11 0.74 18.23
C ARG A 304 -13.56 1.98 17.47
N SER A 305 -13.52 1.97 16.14
CA SER A 305 -13.98 3.11 15.36
C SER A 305 -15.48 3.37 15.54
N SER A 306 -15.91 4.59 15.28
CA SER A 306 -17.33 4.96 15.32
C SER A 306 -17.74 5.54 13.95
N PRO A 307 -18.58 4.81 13.17
CA PRO A 307 -19.11 3.46 13.43
C PRO A 307 -17.99 2.39 13.37
N SER A 308 -18.19 1.27 14.09
CA SER A 308 -17.26 0.15 14.08
C SER A 308 -17.23 -0.53 12.71
N VAL A 309 -16.04 -0.92 12.27
CA VAL A 309 -15.85 -1.66 11.02
C VAL A 309 -15.91 -3.17 11.31
N PRO A 310 -16.84 -3.91 10.71
CA PRO A 310 -16.88 -5.36 10.87
C PRO A 310 -15.65 -6.02 10.27
N VAL A 311 -15.15 -7.07 10.93
CA VAL A 311 -13.96 -7.80 10.50
C VAL A 311 -14.28 -9.28 10.32
N VAL A 312 -13.92 -9.82 9.17
CA VAL A 312 -13.99 -11.26 8.87
C VAL A 312 -12.59 -11.84 9.03
N VAL A 313 -12.44 -12.79 9.93
CA VAL A 313 -11.17 -13.47 10.21
C VAL A 313 -11.16 -14.85 9.57
N CYS A 314 -10.19 -15.13 8.71
CA CYS A 314 -9.99 -16.43 8.08
C CYS A 314 -9.19 -17.34 9.01
N GLU A 315 -9.86 -18.09 9.87
CA GLU A 315 -9.25 -19.08 10.75
C GLU A 315 -8.58 -20.22 9.94
N GLY A 316 -7.47 -20.72 10.44
CA GLY A 316 -6.66 -21.76 9.79
C GLY A 316 -5.64 -21.20 8.80
N THR A 317 -5.52 -19.88 8.70
CA THR A 317 -4.50 -19.23 7.86
C THR A 317 -3.21 -18.93 8.60
N GLY A 318 -3.20 -19.09 9.92
CA GLY A 318 -2.02 -18.93 10.79
C GLY A 318 -1.95 -17.60 11.52
N ARG A 319 -1.02 -17.51 12.46
CA ARG A 319 -0.57 -16.30 13.16
C ARG A 319 -1.70 -15.42 13.71
N ALA A 320 -1.78 -14.13 13.31
CA ALA A 320 -2.76 -13.18 13.84
C ALA A 320 -4.21 -13.63 13.64
N ALA A 321 -4.53 -14.21 12.48
CA ALA A 321 -5.88 -14.71 12.20
C ALA A 321 -6.30 -15.81 13.18
N ASP A 322 -5.43 -16.77 13.45
CA ASP A 322 -5.73 -17.88 14.36
C ASP A 322 -5.78 -17.41 15.83
N ILE A 323 -4.91 -16.47 16.22
CA ILE A 323 -4.93 -15.86 17.55
C ILE A 323 -6.26 -15.10 17.77
N LEU A 324 -6.67 -14.28 16.81
CA LEU A 324 -7.92 -13.52 16.88
C LEU A 324 -9.14 -14.46 16.94
N ALA A 325 -9.16 -15.51 16.10
CA ALA A 325 -10.23 -16.49 16.10
C ALA A 325 -10.32 -17.25 17.43
N PHE A 326 -9.18 -17.72 17.95
CA PHE A 326 -9.11 -18.40 19.24
C PHE A 326 -9.60 -17.51 20.38
N THR A 327 -9.10 -16.28 20.46
CA THR A 327 -9.48 -15.33 21.50
C THR A 327 -10.99 -15.02 21.44
N HIS A 328 -11.51 -14.75 20.24
CA HIS A 328 -12.93 -14.46 20.05
C HIS A 328 -13.83 -15.61 20.52
N LYS A 329 -13.49 -16.86 20.16
CA LYS A 329 -14.26 -18.05 20.58
C LYS A 329 -14.25 -18.21 22.09
N ARG A 330 -13.12 -17.97 22.77
CA ARG A 330 -13.01 -18.09 24.21
C ARG A 330 -13.76 -17.00 24.96
N THR A 331 -13.72 -15.77 24.49
CA THR A 331 -14.42 -14.64 25.13
C THR A 331 -15.91 -14.63 24.86
N ALA A 332 -16.39 -15.21 23.77
CA ALA A 332 -17.82 -15.35 23.49
C ALA A 332 -18.55 -16.24 24.51
N ASP A 333 -17.85 -17.24 25.08
CA ASP A 333 -18.40 -18.16 26.08
C ASP A 333 -18.53 -17.55 27.48
N GLU A 334 -17.84 -16.42 27.77
CA GLU A 334 -17.77 -15.81 29.10
C GLU A 334 -18.74 -14.64 29.33
N ASN A 335 -19.83 -14.47 28.52
CA ASN A 335 -20.80 -13.36 28.64
C ASN A 335 -20.13 -11.95 28.59
N ALA A 336 -18.91 -11.84 28.11
CA ALA A 336 -18.27 -10.55 27.93
C ALA A 336 -18.96 -9.81 26.80
N ARG A 337 -19.64 -8.72 27.11
CA ARG A 337 -20.27 -7.76 26.16
C ARG A 337 -19.21 -7.01 25.33
N ILE A 338 -18.22 -7.71 24.82
CA ILE A 338 -17.36 -7.18 23.79
C ILE A 338 -18.07 -7.50 22.47
N TYR A 339 -18.86 -6.55 21.97
CA TYR A 339 -19.40 -6.60 20.62
C TYR A 339 -18.24 -6.47 19.63
N LEU A 340 -17.36 -7.49 19.61
CA LEU A 340 -16.45 -7.67 18.51
C LEU A 340 -17.32 -8.16 17.35
N ILE A 341 -17.60 -7.30 16.37
CA ILE A 341 -18.21 -7.70 15.11
C ILE A 341 -17.13 -8.42 14.30
N ILE A 342 -16.63 -9.55 14.84
CA ILE A 342 -15.70 -10.44 14.15
C ILE A 342 -16.51 -11.65 13.73
N THR A 343 -16.65 -11.84 12.43
CA THR A 343 -17.17 -13.08 11.87
C THR A 343 -15.99 -14.01 11.58
N ILE A 344 -15.98 -15.17 12.21
CA ILE A 344 -14.94 -16.18 11.99
C ILE A 344 -15.41 -17.06 10.84
N MET A 345 -14.68 -17.05 9.72
CA MET A 345 -14.79 -18.08 8.70
C MET A 345 -13.90 -19.25 9.10
N SER A 346 -14.49 -20.30 9.70
CA SER A 346 -13.79 -21.55 9.93
C SER A 346 -13.59 -22.25 8.60
N LEU A 347 -12.34 -22.35 8.16
CA LEU A 347 -11.95 -23.02 6.91
C LEU A 347 -11.53 -24.47 7.16
N THR A 348 -11.66 -24.94 8.42
CA THR A 348 -11.46 -26.33 8.78
C THR A 348 -12.73 -27.15 8.47
N PRO A 349 -12.62 -28.41 8.00
CA PRO A 349 -13.77 -29.30 7.91
C PRO A 349 -14.31 -29.51 9.31
N GLY A 350 -15.61 -29.42 9.46
CA GLY A 350 -16.25 -29.93 10.67
C GLY A 350 -15.80 -31.35 10.93
N ALA A 351 -15.37 -31.62 12.17
CA ALA A 351 -15.07 -32.97 12.64
C ALA A 351 -16.30 -33.85 12.56
#